data_fb0a11661285184d6426053806486e5c
#
_entry.id   fb0a11661285184d6426053806486e5c
#
_cell.length_a   1.000
_cell.length_b   1.000
_cell.length_c   1.000
_cell.angle_alpha   90.00
_cell.angle_beta   90.00
_cell.angle_gamma   90.00
#
_symmetry.space_group_name_H-M   'P 1'
#
loop_
_entity.id
_entity.type
_entity.pdbx_description
1 polymer ?
#
loop_
_entity_poly.entity_id
_entity_poly.type
_entity_poly.pdbx_seq_one_letter_code
_entity_poly.pdbx_strand_id
1 'polypeptide(L)'
;MRIYLGNMEFPAAPERLEVFSQGGWETAELYDLGEVSRYRPPKLRQFRFGGIFPGEDYGFVTAAALGSPKSYVQAMEQMMASREPSRLVVSGGVRPFSALVTVEGFDWRMQAGEDGDIYYELELREYRESGTAAVVSSGAGSAAKKAAAEKNPAAPAVYVVRKGDTLWAIARRFLGDGRRYKEIAAANSVRNPNLIFPGQKLRIP
;
A
#
# COMPACT_ATOMS: atom_id res chain seq x y z
N MET A 1 -10.46 -21.41 -1.27
CA MET A 1 -9.69 -20.17 -1.46
C MET A 1 -10.08 -19.59 -2.80
N ARG A 2 -10.35 -18.27 -2.88
CA ARG A 2 -10.60 -17.58 -4.16
C ARG A 2 -9.59 -16.44 -4.30
N ILE A 3 -9.13 -16.21 -5.51
CA ILE A 3 -8.16 -15.16 -5.83
C ILE A 3 -8.76 -14.22 -6.87
N TYR A 4 -8.61 -12.93 -6.63
CA TYR A 4 -9.02 -11.85 -7.54
C TYR A 4 -7.82 -10.95 -7.81
N LEU A 5 -7.66 -10.55 -9.06
CA LEU A 5 -6.69 -9.53 -9.46
C LEU A 5 -7.42 -8.45 -10.27
N GLY A 6 -7.55 -7.27 -9.67
CA GLY A 6 -8.43 -6.23 -10.20
C GLY A 6 -9.87 -6.71 -10.25
N ASN A 7 -10.44 -6.75 -11.46
CA ASN A 7 -11.80 -7.21 -11.71
C ASN A 7 -11.86 -8.69 -12.16
N MET A 8 -10.72 -9.36 -12.26
CA MET A 8 -10.65 -10.75 -12.73
C MET A 8 -10.66 -11.71 -11.54
N GLU A 9 -11.57 -12.68 -11.53
CA GLU A 9 -11.57 -13.82 -10.64
C GLU A 9 -10.82 -14.98 -11.32
N PHE A 10 -9.86 -15.60 -10.61
CA PHE A 10 -9.17 -16.78 -11.12
C PHE A 10 -10.11 -17.98 -11.09
N PRO A 11 -10.18 -18.78 -12.17
CA PRO A 11 -11.16 -19.87 -12.30
C PRO A 11 -10.94 -20.98 -11.27
N ALA A 12 -9.70 -21.24 -10.90
CA ALA A 12 -9.35 -22.26 -9.93
C ALA A 12 -8.40 -21.69 -8.88
N ALA A 13 -8.47 -22.22 -7.67
CA ALA A 13 -7.48 -21.92 -6.64
C ALA A 13 -6.13 -22.50 -7.05
N PRO A 14 -5.02 -21.75 -6.95
CA PRO A 14 -3.71 -22.30 -7.19
C PRO A 14 -3.36 -23.36 -6.14
N GLU A 15 -2.57 -24.34 -6.53
CA GLU A 15 -2.05 -25.37 -5.62
C GLU A 15 -1.19 -24.75 -4.51
N ARG A 16 -0.40 -23.72 -4.89
CA ARG A 16 0.53 -23.02 -4.00
C ARG A 16 0.47 -21.52 -4.26
N LEU A 17 0.37 -20.74 -3.21
CA LEU A 17 0.56 -19.29 -3.22
C LEU A 17 1.73 -18.97 -2.30
N GLU A 18 2.82 -18.50 -2.87
CA GLU A 18 4.02 -18.10 -2.15
C GLU A 18 4.04 -16.59 -1.93
N VAL A 19 4.38 -16.19 -0.71
CA VAL A 19 4.53 -14.79 -0.32
C VAL A 19 5.92 -14.59 0.24
N PHE A 20 6.76 -13.88 -0.51
CA PHE A 20 8.12 -13.56 -0.09
C PHE A 20 8.17 -12.19 0.56
N SER A 21 8.67 -12.15 1.77
CA SER A 21 8.88 -10.91 2.53
C SER A 21 10.33 -10.86 3.00
N GLN A 22 11.02 -9.76 2.74
CA GLN A 22 12.39 -9.55 3.21
C GLN A 22 12.41 -8.44 4.24
N GLY A 23 13.03 -8.74 5.40
CA GLY A 23 13.24 -7.78 6.46
C GLY A 23 14.20 -6.65 6.05
N GLY A 24 14.23 -5.61 6.87
CA GLY A 24 15.03 -4.41 6.61
C GLY A 24 16.40 -4.40 7.26
N TRP A 25 16.90 -5.52 7.80
CA TRP A 25 18.24 -5.58 8.36
C TRP A 25 19.25 -6.01 7.30
N GLU A 26 20.31 -5.25 7.16
CA GLU A 26 21.47 -5.59 6.36
C GLU A 26 22.75 -5.46 7.18
N THR A 27 23.75 -6.22 6.85
CA THR A 27 25.08 -6.14 7.44
C THR A 27 25.97 -5.27 6.55
N ALA A 28 26.68 -4.34 7.14
CA ALA A 28 27.71 -3.55 6.50
C ALA A 28 29.02 -3.72 7.26
N GLU A 29 30.12 -3.93 6.54
CA GLU A 29 31.46 -4.00 7.12
C GLU A 29 32.06 -2.60 7.18
N LEU A 30 32.49 -2.20 8.37
CA LEU A 30 33.19 -0.94 8.62
C LEU A 30 34.63 -1.23 8.98
N TYR A 31 35.55 -0.47 8.40
CA TYR A 31 37.00 -0.72 8.47
C TYR A 31 37.54 -0.89 9.89
N ASP A 32 37.09 -0.13 10.87
CA ASP A 32 37.60 -0.19 12.25
C ASP A 32 36.65 -0.89 13.24
N LEU A 33 35.43 -1.22 12.84
CA LEU A 33 34.38 -1.73 13.72
C LEU A 33 33.91 -3.16 13.35
N GLY A 34 34.37 -3.68 12.20
CA GLY A 34 33.90 -4.95 11.67
C GLY A 34 32.46 -4.90 11.17
N GLU A 35 31.72 -5.98 11.30
CA GLU A 35 30.34 -6.06 10.86
C GLU A 35 29.40 -5.31 11.79
N VAL A 36 28.60 -4.42 11.19
CA VAL A 36 27.52 -3.68 11.88
C VAL A 36 26.19 -3.93 11.22
N SER A 37 25.14 -4.12 12.01
CA SER A 37 23.78 -4.26 11.50
C SER A 37 23.15 -2.88 11.30
N ARG A 38 22.64 -2.65 10.08
CA ARG A 38 21.95 -1.42 9.71
C ARG A 38 20.51 -1.73 9.32
N TYR A 39 19.57 -0.96 9.87
CA TYR A 39 18.16 -1.07 9.48
C TYR A 39 17.88 -0.26 8.21
N ARG A 40 17.21 -0.90 7.25
CA ARG A 40 16.60 -0.26 6.08
C ARG A 40 15.11 -0.55 6.05
N PRO A 41 14.30 0.25 5.36
CA PRO A 41 12.90 -0.11 5.12
C PRO A 41 12.80 -1.50 4.46
N PRO A 42 11.83 -2.34 4.88
CA PRO A 42 11.65 -3.66 4.30
C PRO A 42 11.32 -3.56 2.81
N LYS A 43 11.81 -4.52 2.03
CA LYS A 43 11.52 -4.62 0.60
C LYS A 43 10.03 -4.88 0.35
N LEU A 44 9.57 -4.56 -0.85
CA LEU A 44 8.23 -4.87 -1.31
C LEU A 44 8.04 -6.39 -1.35
N ARG A 45 6.89 -6.86 -0.90
CA ARG A 45 6.54 -8.28 -0.95
C ARG A 45 6.42 -8.75 -2.39
N GLN A 46 6.82 -9.97 -2.63
CA GLN A 46 6.59 -10.68 -3.88
C GLN A 46 5.56 -11.78 -3.64
N PHE A 47 4.72 -11.99 -4.64
CA PHE A 47 3.71 -13.04 -4.64
C PHE A 47 3.93 -13.87 -5.89
N ARG A 48 4.00 -15.18 -5.73
CA ARG A 48 4.14 -16.11 -6.85
C ARG A 48 3.11 -17.21 -6.72
N PHE A 49 2.40 -17.47 -7.77
CA PHE A 49 1.49 -18.59 -7.87
C PHE A 49 1.26 -18.97 -9.32
N GLY A 50 0.87 -20.22 -9.52
CA GLY A 50 0.54 -20.73 -10.84
C GLY A 50 -0.69 -21.61 -10.77
N GLY A 51 -1.25 -21.91 -11.91
CA GLY A 51 -2.45 -22.72 -12.02
C GLY A 51 -2.83 -22.98 -13.46
N ILE A 52 -4.09 -23.25 -13.66
CA ILE A 52 -4.67 -23.57 -14.95
C ILE A 52 -5.83 -22.61 -15.27
N PHE A 53 -5.90 -22.17 -16.51
CA PHE A 53 -7.11 -21.60 -17.10
C PHE A 53 -7.80 -22.72 -17.86
N PRO A 54 -8.82 -23.37 -17.30
CA PRO A 54 -9.43 -24.55 -17.89
C PRO A 54 -10.28 -24.18 -19.08
N GLY A 55 -10.19 -24.98 -20.15
CA GLY A 55 -11.03 -24.88 -21.34
C GLY A 55 -12.48 -25.32 -21.08
N GLU A 56 -12.66 -26.22 -20.11
CA GLU A 56 -13.93 -26.78 -19.70
C GLU A 56 -14.09 -26.77 -18.19
N ASP A 57 -15.32 -26.93 -17.70
CA ASP A 57 -15.58 -27.04 -16.26
C ASP A 57 -15.33 -28.47 -15.78
N TYR A 58 -14.17 -28.69 -15.19
CA TYR A 58 -13.77 -29.97 -14.59
C TYR A 58 -14.30 -30.21 -13.17
N GLY A 59 -15.24 -29.36 -12.67
CA GLY A 59 -15.80 -29.48 -11.33
C GLY A 59 -14.94 -28.93 -10.20
N PHE A 60 -13.71 -28.48 -10.47
CA PHE A 60 -12.86 -27.76 -9.52
C PHE A 60 -12.89 -26.24 -9.71
N VAL A 61 -13.62 -25.76 -10.72
CA VAL A 61 -13.79 -24.33 -10.98
C VAL A 61 -14.53 -23.69 -9.81
N THR A 62 -13.92 -22.67 -9.22
CA THR A 62 -14.48 -21.94 -8.08
C THR A 62 -15.04 -20.57 -8.47
N ALA A 63 -14.72 -20.09 -9.67
CA ALA A 63 -15.24 -18.84 -10.20
C ALA A 63 -16.75 -18.94 -10.48
N ALA A 64 -17.45 -17.83 -10.29
CA ALA A 64 -18.89 -17.75 -10.54
C ALA A 64 -19.25 -17.92 -12.03
N ALA A 65 -18.33 -17.57 -12.93
CA ALA A 65 -18.45 -17.78 -14.37
C ALA A 65 -17.07 -18.13 -14.92
N LEU A 66 -17.02 -19.22 -15.69
CA LEU A 66 -15.82 -19.63 -16.39
C LEU A 66 -15.68 -18.82 -17.68
N GLY A 67 -14.62 -18.02 -17.77
CA GLY A 67 -14.21 -17.36 -19.03
C GLY A 67 -13.43 -18.31 -19.93
N SER A 68 -13.23 -17.94 -21.19
CA SER A 68 -12.32 -18.69 -22.05
C SER A 68 -10.87 -18.52 -21.61
N PRO A 69 -10.00 -19.55 -21.67
CA PRO A 69 -8.58 -19.43 -21.32
C PRO A 69 -7.88 -18.27 -22.00
N LYS A 70 -8.20 -18.04 -23.27
CA LYS A 70 -7.69 -16.91 -24.05
C LYS A 70 -8.07 -15.55 -23.43
N SER A 71 -9.27 -15.42 -22.88
CA SER A 71 -9.70 -14.16 -22.25
C SER A 71 -8.90 -13.83 -20.98
N TYR A 72 -8.53 -14.85 -20.20
CA TYR A 72 -7.66 -14.69 -19.04
C TYR A 72 -6.25 -14.25 -19.43
N VAL A 73 -5.66 -14.89 -20.47
CA VAL A 73 -4.34 -14.50 -20.98
C VAL A 73 -4.37 -13.05 -21.46
N GLN A 74 -5.36 -12.67 -22.28
CA GLN A 74 -5.50 -11.29 -22.77
C GLN A 74 -5.66 -10.27 -21.62
N ALA A 75 -6.43 -10.60 -20.60
CA ALA A 75 -6.59 -9.73 -19.43
C ALA A 75 -5.26 -9.53 -18.69
N MET A 76 -4.47 -10.60 -18.52
CA MET A 76 -3.15 -10.51 -17.89
C MET A 76 -2.16 -9.67 -18.70
N GLU A 77 -2.10 -9.89 -20.03
CA GLU A 77 -1.27 -9.08 -20.93
C GLU A 77 -1.66 -7.59 -20.91
N GLN A 78 -2.97 -7.30 -20.86
CA GLN A 78 -3.45 -5.93 -20.74
C GLN A 78 -3.06 -5.29 -19.39
N MET A 79 -3.14 -6.03 -18.28
CA MET A 79 -2.70 -5.55 -16.98
C MET A 79 -1.19 -5.23 -16.98
N MET A 80 -0.37 -6.07 -17.60
CA MET A 80 1.07 -5.81 -17.78
C MET A 80 1.32 -4.56 -18.62
N ALA A 81 0.58 -4.39 -19.70
CA ALA A 81 0.75 -3.26 -20.62
C ALA A 81 0.29 -1.93 -20.01
N SER A 82 -0.75 -1.94 -19.17
CA SER A 82 -1.30 -0.72 -18.54
C SER A 82 -0.34 -0.05 -17.58
N ARG A 83 0.59 -0.79 -16.99
CA ARG A 83 1.52 -0.34 -15.94
C ARG A 83 0.82 0.21 -14.69
N GLU A 84 -0.46 0.00 -14.56
CA GLU A 84 -1.24 0.43 -13.40
C GLU A 84 -1.27 -0.66 -12.33
N PRO A 85 -1.17 -0.29 -11.05
CA PRO A 85 -1.28 -1.26 -9.97
C PRO A 85 -2.70 -1.81 -9.89
N SER A 86 -2.80 -3.12 -9.71
CA SER A 86 -4.06 -3.84 -9.54
C SER A 86 -4.20 -4.33 -8.10
N ARG A 87 -5.43 -4.55 -7.65
CA ARG A 87 -5.69 -5.08 -6.32
C ARG A 87 -5.73 -6.60 -6.35
N LEU A 88 -4.75 -7.22 -5.68
CA LEU A 88 -4.78 -8.64 -5.37
C LEU A 88 -5.63 -8.86 -4.11
N VAL A 89 -6.63 -9.72 -4.20
CA VAL A 89 -7.47 -10.13 -3.07
C VAL A 89 -7.44 -11.64 -2.98
N VAL A 90 -7.02 -12.16 -1.84
CA VAL A 90 -7.07 -13.59 -1.52
C VAL A 90 -8.12 -13.77 -0.44
N SER A 91 -9.23 -14.45 -0.78
CA SER A 91 -10.33 -14.71 0.13
C SER A 91 -10.41 -16.20 0.48
N GLY A 92 -10.76 -16.49 1.72
CA GLY A 92 -10.74 -17.85 2.24
C GLY A 92 -9.34 -18.35 2.59
N GLY A 93 -9.24 -19.60 3.05
CA GLY A 93 -7.99 -20.16 3.55
C GLY A 93 -7.65 -19.68 4.96
N VAL A 94 -6.43 -19.98 5.41
CA VAL A 94 -6.00 -19.72 6.79
C VAL A 94 -5.76 -18.22 7.05
N ARG A 95 -5.35 -17.47 6.03
CA ARG A 95 -5.00 -16.05 6.17
C ARG A 95 -5.42 -15.25 4.94
N PRO A 96 -6.66 -14.73 4.90
CA PRO A 96 -7.10 -13.84 3.83
C PRO A 96 -6.32 -12.51 3.88
N PHE A 97 -6.02 -11.93 2.70
CA PHE A 97 -5.34 -10.63 2.62
C PHE A 97 -5.69 -9.90 1.32
N SER A 98 -5.39 -8.61 1.30
CA SER A 98 -5.47 -7.77 0.12
C SER A 98 -4.21 -6.90 0.02
N ALA A 99 -3.71 -6.71 -1.19
CA ALA A 99 -2.55 -5.87 -1.48
C ALA A 99 -2.72 -5.18 -2.84
N LEU A 100 -2.16 -3.98 -2.99
CA LEU A 100 -1.93 -3.41 -4.32
C LEU A 100 -0.66 -4.04 -4.88
N VAL A 101 -0.71 -4.48 -6.12
CA VAL A 101 0.40 -5.19 -6.78
C VAL A 101 0.55 -4.73 -8.23
N THR A 102 1.76 -4.90 -8.75
CA THR A 102 2.06 -4.83 -10.18
C THR A 102 2.41 -6.21 -10.69
N VAL A 103 2.08 -6.50 -11.94
CA VAL A 103 2.44 -7.75 -12.61
C VAL A 103 3.88 -7.62 -13.10
N GLU A 104 4.79 -8.47 -12.60
CA GLU A 104 6.20 -8.46 -13.01
C GLU A 104 6.52 -9.55 -14.02
N GLY A 105 5.88 -10.70 -13.88
CA GLY A 105 6.05 -11.83 -14.78
C GLY A 105 4.73 -12.56 -14.97
N PHE A 106 4.46 -12.96 -16.19
CA PHE A 106 3.35 -13.81 -16.57
C PHE A 106 3.80 -14.74 -17.68
N ASP A 107 3.98 -15.99 -17.33
CA ASP A 107 4.35 -17.06 -18.24
C ASP A 107 3.17 -17.99 -18.42
N TRP A 108 2.94 -18.44 -19.64
CA TRP A 108 1.88 -19.39 -19.93
C TRP A 108 2.31 -20.41 -20.98
N ARG A 109 1.72 -21.58 -20.90
CA ARG A 109 1.99 -22.69 -21.82
C ARG A 109 0.72 -23.50 -22.11
N MET A 110 0.69 -24.07 -23.29
CA MET A 110 -0.30 -25.08 -23.69
C MET A 110 0.39 -26.44 -23.76
N GLN A 111 -0.33 -27.51 -23.44
CA GLN A 111 0.18 -28.86 -23.50
C GLN A 111 -0.55 -29.63 -24.62
N ALA A 112 0.19 -30.36 -25.44
CA ALA A 112 -0.39 -31.17 -26.49
C ALA A 112 -1.24 -32.31 -25.89
N GLY A 113 -2.45 -32.49 -26.39
CA GLY A 113 -3.40 -33.51 -25.89
C GLY A 113 -4.37 -33.00 -24.83
N GLU A 114 -4.24 -31.76 -24.36
CA GLU A 114 -5.18 -31.08 -23.47
C GLU A 114 -5.80 -29.92 -24.25
N ASP A 115 -6.88 -30.21 -24.98
CA ASP A 115 -7.50 -29.25 -25.88
C ASP A 115 -8.18 -28.12 -25.07
N GLY A 116 -7.59 -26.94 -25.12
CA GLY A 116 -8.18 -25.71 -24.61
C GLY A 116 -7.65 -25.25 -23.26
N ASP A 117 -6.86 -26.03 -22.55
CA ASP A 117 -6.30 -25.66 -21.26
C ASP A 117 -5.02 -24.82 -21.40
N ILE A 118 -4.85 -23.81 -20.53
CA ILE A 118 -3.64 -23.00 -20.48
C ILE A 118 -3.08 -23.03 -19.04
N TYR A 119 -1.87 -23.51 -18.89
CA TYR A 119 -1.12 -23.43 -17.62
C TYR A 119 -0.42 -22.10 -17.54
N TYR A 120 -0.41 -21.48 -16.37
CA TYR A 120 0.24 -20.21 -16.16
C TYR A 120 1.07 -20.17 -14.89
N GLU A 121 2.06 -19.30 -14.89
CA GLU A 121 2.82 -18.86 -13.71
C GLU A 121 2.79 -17.34 -13.65
N LEU A 122 2.54 -16.80 -12.46
CA LEU A 122 2.35 -15.38 -12.24
C LEU A 122 3.24 -14.89 -11.11
N GLU A 123 4.00 -13.83 -11.40
CA GLU A 123 4.81 -13.12 -10.43
C GLU A 123 4.28 -11.69 -10.26
N LEU A 124 3.95 -11.36 -9.01
CA LEU A 124 3.44 -10.05 -8.64
C LEU A 124 4.36 -9.42 -7.60
N ARG A 125 4.48 -8.12 -7.65
CA ARG A 125 5.17 -7.33 -6.64
C ARG A 125 4.21 -6.36 -5.96
N GLU A 126 4.32 -6.25 -4.64
CA GLU A 126 3.59 -5.25 -3.87
C GLU A 126 3.89 -3.86 -4.42
N TYR A 127 2.85 -3.08 -4.65
CA TYR A 127 2.96 -1.69 -5.04
C TYR A 127 2.73 -0.81 -3.82
N ARG A 128 3.65 0.12 -3.58
CA ARG A 128 3.46 1.22 -2.64
C ARG A 128 3.50 2.52 -3.42
N GLU A 129 2.46 3.29 -3.28
CA GLU A 129 2.47 4.64 -3.81
C GLU A 129 3.63 5.40 -3.19
N SER A 130 4.53 5.88 -4.03
CA SER A 130 5.54 6.84 -3.62
C SER A 130 4.88 8.19 -3.43
N GLY A 131 4.03 8.29 -2.40
CA GLY A 131 3.70 9.61 -1.88
C GLY A 131 5.02 10.27 -1.54
N THR A 132 5.18 11.53 -1.88
CA THR A 132 6.25 12.39 -1.39
C THR A 132 6.20 12.37 0.13
N ALA A 133 6.70 11.27 0.72
CA ALA A 133 6.97 11.21 2.13
C ALA A 133 8.05 12.27 2.34
N ALA A 134 7.67 13.37 2.96
CA ALA A 134 8.64 14.29 3.50
C ALA A 134 9.67 13.46 4.26
N VAL A 135 10.90 13.44 3.75
CA VAL A 135 12.03 12.75 4.35
C VAL A 135 12.18 13.32 5.75
N VAL A 136 11.71 12.60 6.76
CA VAL A 136 12.06 12.88 8.14
C VAL A 136 13.48 12.37 8.30
N SER A 137 14.46 13.16 7.88
CA SER A 137 15.85 12.94 8.21
C SER A 137 16.03 13.26 9.69
N SER A 138 16.05 12.22 10.53
CA SER A 138 16.65 12.29 11.84
C SER A 138 18.18 12.29 11.66
N GLY A 139 18.76 13.47 11.52
CA GLY A 139 20.19 13.65 11.42
C GLY A 139 20.52 15.12 11.56
N ALA A 140 21.24 15.47 12.61
CA ALA A 140 21.67 16.82 12.94
C ALA A 140 22.46 17.47 11.78
N GLY A 141 22.15 18.74 11.49
CA GLY A 141 23.01 19.58 10.68
C GLY A 141 22.24 20.55 9.78
N SER A 142 22.14 21.77 10.26
CA SER A 142 21.74 23.01 9.61
C SER A 142 21.84 23.10 8.07
N ALA A 143 20.77 23.53 7.41
CA ALA A 143 20.75 24.71 6.55
C ALA A 143 19.39 24.87 5.87
N ALA A 144 18.84 26.04 6.00
CA ALA A 144 17.56 26.46 5.43
C ALA A 144 17.57 26.42 3.90
N LYS A 145 16.52 25.84 3.30
CA LYS A 145 16.07 26.24 1.98
C LYS A 145 14.53 26.21 1.91
N LYS A 146 14.00 27.38 1.69
CA LYS A 146 12.61 27.73 1.52
C LYS A 146 12.04 26.93 0.33
N ALA A 147 11.05 26.07 0.57
CA ALA A 147 10.26 25.45 -0.49
C ALA A 147 8.78 25.80 -0.31
N ALA A 148 8.14 26.05 -1.42
CA ALA A 148 6.84 26.66 -1.61
C ALA A 148 5.71 25.96 -0.84
N ALA A 149 4.78 26.77 -0.36
CA ALA A 149 3.57 26.38 0.33
C ALA A 149 2.64 25.59 -0.59
N GLU A 150 2.43 24.31 -0.30
CA GLU A 150 1.27 23.57 -0.81
C GLU A 150 0.04 24.01 -0.04
N LYS A 151 -1.02 24.33 -0.78
CA LYS A 151 -2.30 24.78 -0.24
C LYS A 151 -2.88 23.72 0.70
N ASN A 152 -2.83 24.00 2.00
CA ASN A 152 -3.65 23.33 3.00
C ASN A 152 -5.15 23.43 2.61
N PRO A 153 -5.95 22.38 2.84
CA PRO A 153 -7.39 22.50 2.75
C PRO A 153 -7.81 23.67 3.64
N ALA A 154 -8.63 24.57 3.10
CA ALA A 154 -9.06 25.78 3.79
C ALA A 154 -9.45 25.45 5.23
N ALA A 155 -8.74 26.06 6.19
CA ALA A 155 -9.02 25.83 7.60
C ALA A 155 -10.48 26.23 7.89
N PRO A 156 -11.28 25.37 8.53
CA PRO A 156 -12.62 25.77 8.92
C PRO A 156 -12.51 26.94 9.92
N ALA A 157 -13.35 27.96 9.76
CA ALA A 157 -13.33 29.11 10.66
C ALA A 157 -13.49 28.70 12.13
N VAL A 158 -14.15 27.57 12.42
CA VAL A 158 -14.31 26.98 13.74
C VAL A 158 -14.11 25.46 13.67
N TYR A 159 -13.25 24.94 14.52
CA TYR A 159 -13.01 23.50 14.69
C TYR A 159 -13.56 23.02 16.03
N VAL A 160 -14.23 21.88 16.07
CA VAL A 160 -14.71 21.25 17.30
C VAL A 160 -13.74 20.16 17.73
N VAL A 161 -13.17 20.31 18.90
CA VAL A 161 -12.18 19.37 19.49
C VAL A 161 -12.80 17.98 19.65
N ARG A 162 -12.09 16.95 19.21
CA ARG A 162 -12.47 15.55 19.37
C ARG A 162 -11.64 14.89 20.47
N LYS A 163 -12.12 13.76 20.97
CA LYS A 163 -11.37 12.96 21.97
C LYS A 163 -9.99 12.54 21.40
N GLY A 164 -8.92 12.91 22.10
CA GLY A 164 -7.53 12.62 21.69
C GLY A 164 -6.85 13.75 20.91
N ASP A 165 -7.55 14.84 20.59
CA ASP A 165 -6.93 15.98 19.93
C ASP A 165 -6.00 16.75 20.86
N THR A 166 -4.96 17.34 20.28
CA THR A 166 -4.07 18.31 20.92
C THR A 166 -4.00 19.57 20.08
N LEU A 167 -3.77 20.74 20.71
CA LEU A 167 -3.60 21.99 19.96
C LEU A 167 -2.44 21.91 18.96
N TRP A 168 -1.41 21.15 19.27
CA TRP A 168 -0.29 20.93 18.37
C TRP A 168 -0.70 20.15 17.10
N ALA A 169 -1.49 19.07 17.26
CA ALA A 169 -2.00 18.29 16.14
C ALA A 169 -2.98 19.10 15.28
N ILE A 170 -3.85 19.90 15.92
CA ILE A 170 -4.79 20.80 15.25
C ILE A 170 -4.04 21.87 14.45
N ALA A 171 -3.03 22.53 15.05
CA ALA A 171 -2.19 23.51 14.38
C ALA A 171 -1.44 22.90 13.18
N ARG A 172 -0.88 21.72 13.36
CA ARG A 172 -0.20 21.01 12.28
C ARG A 172 -1.14 20.71 11.10
N ARG A 173 -2.38 20.30 11.41
CA ARG A 173 -3.40 19.95 10.41
C ARG A 173 -3.91 21.16 9.63
N PHE A 174 -4.19 22.27 10.29
CA PHE A 174 -4.88 23.41 9.70
C PHE A 174 -3.96 24.60 9.37
N LEU A 175 -2.86 24.77 10.10
CA LEU A 175 -1.89 25.84 9.90
C LEU A 175 -0.57 25.35 9.27
N GLY A 176 -0.46 24.02 9.03
CA GLY A 176 0.73 23.41 8.42
C GLY A 176 1.92 23.20 9.36
N ASP A 177 1.93 23.86 10.52
CA ASP A 177 3.01 23.75 11.53
C ASP A 177 2.43 23.61 12.93
N GLY A 178 2.74 22.50 13.61
CA GLY A 178 2.30 22.23 14.98
C GLY A 178 2.81 23.26 15.99
N ARG A 179 3.94 23.92 15.72
CA ARG A 179 4.52 24.97 16.62
C ARG A 179 3.62 26.21 16.72
N ARG A 180 2.76 26.41 15.71
CA ARG A 180 1.79 27.50 15.68
C ARG A 180 0.57 27.28 16.61
N TYR A 181 0.57 26.20 17.41
CA TYR A 181 -0.48 25.94 18.41
C TYR A 181 -0.72 27.14 19.34
N LYS A 182 0.30 27.96 19.58
CA LYS A 182 0.22 29.16 20.39
C LYS A 182 -0.71 30.21 19.78
N GLU A 183 -0.78 30.29 18.45
CA GLU A 183 -1.68 31.20 17.74
C GLU A 183 -3.14 30.78 17.95
N ILE A 184 -3.42 29.46 17.86
CA ILE A 184 -4.76 28.94 18.14
C ILE A 184 -5.12 29.19 19.62
N ALA A 185 -4.18 28.95 20.56
CA ALA A 185 -4.41 29.21 21.97
C ALA A 185 -4.74 30.69 22.23
N ALA A 186 -3.98 31.61 21.66
CA ALA A 186 -4.20 33.05 21.79
C ALA A 186 -5.53 33.49 21.18
N ALA A 187 -5.87 33.02 19.96
CA ALA A 187 -7.12 33.34 19.28
C ALA A 187 -8.39 32.86 20.00
N ASN A 188 -8.21 31.89 20.94
CA ASN A 188 -9.31 31.27 21.70
C ASN A 188 -9.22 31.51 23.22
N SER A 189 -8.31 32.38 23.69
CA SER A 189 -8.07 32.65 25.10
C SER A 189 -7.81 31.41 25.96
N VAL A 190 -7.18 30.38 25.36
CA VAL A 190 -6.83 29.13 26.01
C VAL A 190 -5.56 29.38 26.85
N ARG A 191 -5.71 29.50 28.19
CA ARG A 191 -4.59 29.78 29.11
C ARG A 191 -3.58 28.64 29.20
N ASN A 192 -4.08 27.39 29.14
CA ASN A 192 -3.22 26.20 29.17
C ASN A 192 -3.38 25.41 27.85
N PRO A 193 -2.40 25.47 26.92
CA PRO A 193 -2.47 24.78 25.65
C PRO A 193 -2.56 23.25 25.73
N ASN A 194 -2.18 22.67 26.87
CA ASN A 194 -2.26 21.23 27.11
C ASN A 194 -3.64 20.78 27.64
N LEU A 195 -4.53 21.73 27.90
CA LEU A 195 -5.84 21.45 28.49
C LEU A 195 -6.95 21.93 27.56
N ILE A 196 -7.34 21.10 26.61
CA ILE A 196 -8.51 21.28 25.75
C ILE A 196 -9.47 20.10 25.93
N PHE A 197 -10.74 20.34 25.79
CA PHE A 197 -11.78 19.35 26.05
C PHE A 197 -12.52 18.95 24.77
N PRO A 198 -12.90 17.67 24.62
CA PRO A 198 -13.77 17.23 23.53
C PRO A 198 -15.08 18.06 23.52
N GLY A 199 -15.49 18.53 22.35
CA GLY A 199 -16.64 19.41 22.17
C GLY A 199 -16.30 20.91 22.24
N GLN A 200 -15.10 21.31 22.69
CA GLN A 200 -14.67 22.70 22.69
C GLN A 200 -14.57 23.23 21.26
N LYS A 201 -15.13 24.41 21.00
CA LYS A 201 -15.04 25.10 19.72
C LYS A 201 -13.79 25.97 19.69
N LEU A 202 -12.91 25.76 18.73
CA LEU A 202 -11.69 26.52 18.53
C LEU A 202 -11.73 27.27 17.21
N ARG A 203 -11.51 28.58 17.26
CA ARG A 203 -11.32 29.40 16.06
C ARG A 203 -9.90 29.17 15.54
N ILE A 204 -9.77 28.84 14.29
CA ILE A 204 -8.49 28.64 13.60
C ILE A 204 -8.13 29.94 12.89
N PRO A 205 -6.99 30.58 13.27
CA PRO A 205 -6.58 31.86 12.69
C PRO A 205 -5.98 31.71 11.28
#